data_c796114a8042a7c6c407aa81386dd20d
#
_entry.id   c796114a8042a7c6c407aa81386dd20d
#
_cell.length_a   1.000
_cell.length_b   1.000
_cell.length_c   1.000
_cell.angle_alpha   90.00
_cell.angle_beta   90.00
_cell.angle_gamma   90.00
#
_symmetry.space_group_name_H-M   'P 1'
#
loop_
_entity.id
_entity.type
_entity.pdbx_description
1 polymer ?
#
loop_
_entity_poly.entity_id
_entity_poly.type
_entity_poly.pdbx_seq_one_letter_code
_entity_poly.pdbx_strand_id
1 'polypeptide(L)'
;MPQLAPGAGTALDPMVRPCALPLPPAGWGVADALAAFEAARPSLPPGVAAPAGVLGALTTVVLDAGEHVVKVYPPGTDADHLDAIHTVLGGSTSATVSCVPAVPTVRGVVTVSRRVPPGGSPVTWAEVGAALLRFHLENGGRSVPAWAPLSRLPAEVSSLPDEQAEVLLTARDVLLAALSGVRSELGFDTIHGDVSPSNVLRDGRGVTLIDLDWVARAPREYDLASASRRFRSGEMDRATYRSFCRAYGHDVLGWEGLPLMDRVADLAGVVFRIWDCRFHGRDLDWLPDELRLWRTPL
;
A
#
# COMPACT_ATOMS: atom_id res chain seq x y z
N MET A 1 23.96 -16.81 -1.78
CA MET A 1 22.79 -15.96 -1.67
C MET A 1 23.15 -14.58 -2.22
N PRO A 2 22.37 -13.99 -3.15
CA PRO A 2 22.62 -12.62 -3.56
C PRO A 2 22.34 -11.70 -2.37
N GLN A 3 23.34 -10.89 -1.99
CA GLN A 3 23.20 -9.87 -0.94
C GLN A 3 22.73 -8.56 -1.56
N LEU A 4 21.79 -7.90 -0.90
CA LEU A 4 21.43 -6.51 -1.21
C LEU A 4 22.63 -5.62 -0.90
N ALA A 5 23.12 -4.87 -1.89
CA ALA A 5 24.16 -3.88 -1.64
C ALA A 5 23.57 -2.70 -0.85
N PRO A 6 24.27 -2.13 0.15
CA PRO A 6 23.82 -0.91 0.83
C PRO A 6 23.82 0.23 -0.18
N GLY A 7 22.64 0.74 -0.50
CA GLY A 7 22.47 1.93 -1.34
C GLY A 7 22.93 3.18 -0.58
N ALA A 8 23.63 4.09 -1.24
CA ALA A 8 23.97 5.40 -0.67
C ALA A 8 22.68 6.11 -0.25
N GLY A 9 22.52 6.36 1.05
CA GLY A 9 21.34 6.96 1.63
C GLY A 9 21.15 8.39 1.14
N THR A 10 20.14 8.59 0.28
CA THR A 10 19.57 9.92 0.06
C THR A 10 18.45 10.10 1.08
N ALA A 11 18.51 11.15 1.88
CA ALA A 11 17.46 11.51 2.83
C ALA A 11 16.09 11.56 2.14
N LEU A 12 15.04 11.15 2.86
CA LEU A 12 13.66 11.38 2.43
C LEU A 12 13.41 12.89 2.35
N ASP A 13 12.88 13.37 1.24
CA ASP A 13 12.39 14.74 1.12
C ASP A 13 10.97 14.78 1.73
N PRO A 14 10.76 15.43 2.89
CA PRO A 14 9.49 15.42 3.60
C PRO A 14 8.45 16.39 3.02
N MET A 15 8.59 16.82 1.76
CA MET A 15 7.58 17.70 1.16
C MET A 15 6.18 17.05 1.25
N VAL A 16 5.23 17.81 1.79
CA VAL A 16 3.82 17.44 1.82
C VAL A 16 3.33 17.33 0.38
N ARG A 17 3.23 16.10 -0.12
CA ARG A 17 2.69 15.84 -1.46
C ARG A 17 1.16 15.67 -1.37
N PRO A 18 0.40 16.11 -2.39
CA PRO A 18 -1.01 15.79 -2.50
C PRO A 18 -1.23 14.27 -2.39
N CYS A 19 -2.35 13.88 -1.81
CA CYS A 19 -2.71 12.47 -1.73
C CYS A 19 -3.08 11.95 -3.12
N ALA A 20 -2.24 11.07 -3.69
CA ALA A 20 -2.50 10.45 -4.99
C ALA A 20 -3.63 9.41 -4.94
N LEU A 21 -3.85 8.80 -3.77
CA LEU A 21 -4.79 7.69 -3.55
C LEU A 21 -5.76 8.06 -2.42
N PRO A 22 -6.77 8.90 -2.65
CA PRO A 22 -7.73 9.30 -1.63
C PRO A 22 -8.57 8.10 -1.16
N LEU A 23 -9.16 8.23 0.01
CA LEU A 23 -10.16 7.29 0.50
C LEU A 23 -11.51 7.56 -0.18
N PRO A 24 -12.36 6.55 -0.38
CA PRO A 24 -13.67 6.71 -1.01
C PRO A 24 -14.55 7.70 -0.25
N PRO A 25 -15.27 8.59 -0.96
CA PRO A 25 -16.30 9.40 -0.33
C PRO A 25 -17.49 8.55 0.10
N ALA A 26 -18.24 9.03 1.08
CA ALA A 26 -19.43 8.35 1.56
C ALA A 26 -20.40 8.00 0.40
N GLY A 27 -20.89 6.78 0.40
CA GLY A 27 -21.80 6.26 -0.62
C GLY A 27 -21.15 5.77 -1.91
N TRP A 28 -19.85 6.00 -2.12
CA TRP A 28 -19.14 5.39 -3.26
C TRP A 28 -18.93 3.88 -3.02
N GLY A 29 -19.10 3.09 -4.07
CA GLY A 29 -18.95 1.65 -3.94
C GLY A 29 -19.10 0.89 -5.25
N VAL A 30 -19.60 -0.35 -5.16
CA VAL A 30 -19.68 -1.28 -6.31
C VAL A 30 -20.47 -0.70 -7.48
N ALA A 31 -21.57 -0.01 -7.24
CA ALA A 31 -22.38 0.59 -8.30
C ALA A 31 -21.61 1.67 -9.08
N ASP A 32 -20.86 2.53 -8.35
CA ASP A 32 -20.01 3.55 -8.96
C ASP A 32 -18.85 2.91 -9.73
N ALA A 33 -18.26 1.86 -9.18
CA ALA A 33 -17.18 1.14 -9.84
C ALA A 33 -17.64 0.47 -11.16
N LEU A 34 -18.82 -0.13 -11.19
CA LEU A 34 -19.40 -0.67 -12.41
C LEU A 34 -19.69 0.44 -13.44
N ALA A 35 -20.20 1.59 -13.00
CA ALA A 35 -20.43 2.75 -13.87
C ALA A 35 -19.09 3.33 -14.40
N ALA A 36 -18.03 3.37 -13.56
CA ALA A 36 -16.70 3.76 -14.00
C ALA A 36 -16.14 2.79 -15.05
N PHE A 37 -16.29 1.48 -14.83
CA PHE A 37 -15.88 0.46 -15.79
C PHE A 37 -16.58 0.65 -17.15
N GLU A 38 -17.91 0.82 -17.16
CA GLU A 38 -18.65 1.03 -18.42
C GLU A 38 -18.22 2.34 -19.11
N ALA A 39 -17.95 3.40 -18.38
CA ALA A 39 -17.44 4.65 -18.93
C ALA A 39 -16.02 4.49 -19.52
N ALA A 40 -15.17 3.69 -18.88
CA ALA A 40 -13.81 3.42 -19.33
C ALA A 40 -13.75 2.43 -20.52
N ARG A 41 -14.79 1.61 -20.72
CA ARG A 41 -14.81 0.48 -21.65
C ARG A 41 -14.33 0.78 -23.07
N PRO A 42 -14.65 1.93 -23.70
CA PRO A 42 -14.13 2.27 -25.03
C PRO A 42 -12.60 2.40 -25.10
N SER A 43 -11.95 2.67 -23.96
CA SER A 43 -10.49 2.83 -23.83
C SER A 43 -9.79 1.55 -23.38
N LEU A 44 -10.53 0.50 -23.02
CA LEU A 44 -9.97 -0.76 -22.56
C LEU A 44 -9.66 -1.71 -23.74
N PRO A 45 -8.73 -2.66 -23.58
CA PRO A 45 -8.42 -3.65 -24.60
C PRO A 45 -9.65 -4.49 -24.97
N PRO A 46 -9.78 -4.91 -26.25
CA PRO A 46 -10.93 -5.67 -26.72
C PRO A 46 -11.20 -7.00 -25.98
N GLY A 47 -10.19 -7.53 -25.29
CA GLY A 47 -10.31 -8.80 -24.54
C GLY A 47 -10.81 -8.66 -23.10
N VAL A 48 -11.05 -7.44 -22.61
CA VAL A 48 -11.55 -7.24 -21.23
C VAL A 48 -13.05 -7.49 -21.22
N ALA A 49 -13.45 -8.58 -20.57
CA ALA A 49 -14.87 -8.99 -20.48
C ALA A 49 -15.65 -8.04 -19.53
N ALA A 50 -16.98 -8.04 -19.68
CA ALA A 50 -17.84 -7.42 -18.68
C ALA A 50 -17.64 -8.12 -17.32
N PRO A 51 -17.62 -7.38 -16.20
CA PRO A 51 -17.43 -7.98 -14.88
C PRO A 51 -18.50 -9.02 -14.56
N ALA A 52 -18.04 -10.22 -14.17
CA ALA A 52 -18.90 -11.32 -13.74
C ALA A 52 -19.16 -11.30 -12.23
N GLY A 53 -18.37 -10.56 -11.45
CA GLY A 53 -18.48 -10.49 -9.99
C GLY A 53 -17.52 -9.47 -9.36
N VAL A 54 -17.63 -9.35 -8.05
CA VAL A 54 -16.76 -8.52 -7.20
C VAL A 54 -15.82 -9.43 -6.43
N LEU A 55 -14.51 -9.19 -6.56
CA LEU A 55 -13.46 -9.91 -5.84
C LEU A 55 -13.14 -9.26 -4.49
N GLY A 56 -13.36 -7.96 -4.37
CA GLY A 56 -13.12 -7.19 -3.15
C GLY A 56 -13.68 -5.77 -3.28
N ALA A 57 -14.11 -5.21 -2.15
CA ALA A 57 -14.60 -3.84 -2.05
C ALA A 57 -14.25 -3.29 -0.66
N LEU A 58 -13.31 -2.35 -0.63
CA LEU A 58 -12.91 -1.64 0.58
C LEU A 58 -12.62 -0.17 0.21
N THR A 59 -11.36 0.20 0.05
CA THR A 59 -10.97 1.53 -0.45
C THR A 59 -10.94 1.60 -1.97
N THR A 60 -10.97 0.47 -2.62
CA THR A 60 -11.12 0.27 -4.06
C THR A 60 -12.09 -0.86 -4.31
N VAL A 61 -12.63 -0.97 -5.51
CA VAL A 61 -13.45 -2.11 -5.91
C VAL A 61 -12.68 -2.92 -6.94
N VAL A 62 -12.55 -4.21 -6.68
CA VAL A 62 -11.86 -5.17 -7.55
C VAL A 62 -12.90 -6.07 -8.21
N LEU A 63 -12.95 -6.05 -9.54
CA LEU A 63 -13.94 -6.74 -10.34
C LEU A 63 -13.31 -7.93 -11.10
N ASP A 64 -14.06 -9.01 -11.19
CA ASP A 64 -13.71 -10.18 -12.00
C ASP A 64 -14.13 -9.96 -13.45
N ALA A 65 -13.19 -9.78 -14.35
CA ALA A 65 -13.42 -9.62 -15.79
C ALA A 65 -12.82 -10.80 -16.59
N GLY A 66 -12.97 -12.02 -16.08
CA GLY A 66 -12.53 -13.25 -16.73
C GLY A 66 -11.02 -13.46 -16.69
N GLU A 67 -10.31 -13.28 -17.80
CA GLU A 67 -8.85 -13.33 -17.86
C GLU A 67 -8.17 -12.08 -17.30
N HIS A 68 -8.96 -11.06 -16.90
CA HIS A 68 -8.50 -9.81 -16.35
C HIS A 68 -9.12 -9.56 -14.97
N VAL A 69 -8.42 -8.76 -14.22
CA VAL A 69 -8.91 -8.12 -12.99
C VAL A 69 -8.97 -6.63 -13.27
N VAL A 70 -10.11 -6.04 -12.99
CA VAL A 70 -10.33 -4.59 -13.09
C VAL A 70 -10.35 -4.03 -11.69
N LYS A 71 -9.44 -3.10 -11.39
CA LYS A 71 -9.43 -2.38 -10.13
C LYS A 71 -9.91 -0.96 -10.37
N VAL A 72 -10.92 -0.56 -9.60
CA VAL A 72 -11.54 0.76 -9.68
C VAL A 72 -11.25 1.52 -8.41
N TYR A 73 -10.62 2.66 -8.57
CA TYR A 73 -10.28 3.59 -7.50
C TYR A 73 -11.34 4.68 -7.40
N PRO A 74 -11.51 5.30 -6.22
CA PRO A 74 -12.48 6.37 -6.03
C PRO A 74 -12.15 7.62 -6.85
N PRO A 75 -13.12 8.55 -7.02
CA PRO A 75 -12.89 9.86 -7.63
C PRO A 75 -11.79 10.63 -6.90
N GLY A 76 -11.01 11.41 -7.65
CA GLY A 76 -9.85 12.15 -7.11
C GLY A 76 -8.56 11.34 -7.06
N THR A 77 -8.59 10.07 -7.41
CA THR A 77 -7.35 9.27 -7.59
C THR A 77 -6.54 9.83 -8.75
N ASP A 78 -5.23 9.96 -8.53
CA ASP A 78 -4.27 10.44 -9.53
C ASP A 78 -3.91 9.28 -10.49
N ALA A 79 -4.43 9.34 -11.71
CA ALA A 79 -4.17 8.35 -12.75
C ALA A 79 -2.69 8.35 -13.18
N ASP A 80 -2.06 9.52 -13.25
CA ASP A 80 -0.65 9.65 -13.64
C ASP A 80 0.28 9.00 -12.61
N HIS A 81 -0.09 9.05 -11.31
CA HIS A 81 0.63 8.35 -10.25
C HIS A 81 0.59 6.83 -10.44
N LEU A 82 -0.59 6.28 -10.74
CA LEU A 82 -0.75 4.85 -11.02
C LEU A 82 0.04 4.43 -12.27
N ASP A 83 -0.04 5.22 -13.32
CA ASP A 83 0.69 4.97 -14.58
C ASP A 83 2.21 5.05 -14.41
N ALA A 84 2.70 5.97 -13.58
CA ALA A 84 4.11 6.06 -13.26
C ALA A 84 4.62 4.77 -12.60
N ILE A 85 3.87 4.21 -11.64
CA ILE A 85 4.20 2.94 -10.98
C ILE A 85 4.19 1.79 -12.01
N HIS A 86 3.10 1.62 -12.74
CA HIS A 86 2.94 0.51 -13.67
C HIS A 86 3.92 0.56 -14.84
N THR A 87 4.25 1.76 -15.35
CA THR A 87 5.24 1.96 -16.40
C THR A 87 6.63 1.58 -15.92
N VAL A 88 7.02 2.08 -14.75
CA VAL A 88 8.35 1.81 -14.18
C VAL A 88 8.51 0.32 -13.84
N LEU A 89 7.47 -0.35 -13.35
CA LEU A 89 7.48 -1.78 -13.05
C LEU A 89 7.19 -2.66 -14.28
N GLY A 90 6.97 -2.06 -15.44
CA GLY A 90 6.75 -2.79 -16.69
C GLY A 90 7.85 -3.82 -16.96
N GLY A 91 7.47 -5.06 -17.25
CA GLY A 91 8.40 -6.18 -17.43
C GLY A 91 8.87 -6.83 -16.11
N SER A 92 8.38 -6.40 -14.93
CA SER A 92 8.62 -7.13 -13.68
C SER A 92 8.01 -8.52 -13.74
N THR A 93 8.75 -9.53 -13.27
CA THR A 93 8.29 -10.91 -13.14
C THR A 93 7.85 -11.25 -11.71
N SER A 94 8.17 -10.37 -10.77
CA SER A 94 7.86 -10.52 -9.35
C SER A 94 6.54 -9.87 -8.93
N ALA A 95 5.92 -9.06 -9.82
CA ALA A 95 4.69 -8.34 -9.54
C ALA A 95 3.76 -8.29 -10.76
N THR A 96 2.45 -8.16 -10.49
CA THR A 96 1.43 -8.04 -11.53
C THR A 96 1.11 -6.57 -11.77
N VAL A 97 1.51 -6.05 -12.91
CA VAL A 97 1.29 -4.65 -13.32
C VAL A 97 0.02 -4.50 -14.16
N SER A 98 -0.51 -3.28 -14.27
CA SER A 98 -1.55 -2.96 -15.23
C SER A 98 -1.06 -3.21 -16.66
N CYS A 99 -1.93 -3.76 -17.49
CA CYS A 99 -1.63 -4.04 -18.90
C CYS A 99 -2.00 -2.88 -19.83
N VAL A 100 -2.60 -1.82 -19.29
CA VAL A 100 -3.00 -0.59 -20.01
C VAL A 100 -2.82 0.61 -19.08
N PRO A 101 -2.70 1.83 -19.61
CA PRO A 101 -2.75 3.05 -18.81
C PRO A 101 -4.03 3.13 -17.98
N ALA A 102 -3.95 3.80 -16.85
CA ALA A 102 -5.09 4.07 -15.98
C ALA A 102 -6.10 4.97 -16.72
N VAL A 103 -7.37 4.61 -16.69
CA VAL A 103 -8.44 5.35 -17.40
C VAL A 103 -9.23 6.18 -16.39
N PRO A 104 -9.07 7.51 -16.37
CA PRO A 104 -9.86 8.37 -15.50
C PRO A 104 -11.30 8.50 -16.03
N THR A 105 -12.26 8.47 -15.10
CA THR A 105 -13.68 8.72 -15.34
C THR A 105 -14.24 9.63 -14.24
N VAL A 106 -15.45 10.14 -14.43
CA VAL A 106 -16.12 10.96 -13.39
C VAL A 106 -16.47 10.17 -12.13
N ARG A 107 -16.49 8.83 -12.22
CA ARG A 107 -16.84 7.92 -11.11
C ARG A 107 -15.62 7.31 -10.44
N GLY A 108 -14.43 7.53 -10.96
CA GLY A 108 -13.18 7.00 -10.46
C GLY A 108 -12.18 6.67 -11.55
N VAL A 109 -11.08 6.04 -11.18
CA VAL A 109 -10.00 5.64 -12.11
C VAL A 109 -9.99 4.12 -12.25
N VAL A 110 -9.88 3.64 -13.48
CA VAL A 110 -9.92 2.20 -13.81
C VAL A 110 -8.54 1.74 -14.24
N THR A 111 -8.04 0.67 -13.62
CA THR A 111 -6.85 -0.07 -14.08
C THR A 111 -7.21 -1.50 -14.41
N VAL A 112 -6.46 -2.13 -15.29
CA VAL A 112 -6.71 -3.51 -15.75
C VAL A 112 -5.41 -4.30 -15.69
N SER A 113 -5.41 -5.40 -14.98
CA SER A 113 -4.28 -6.34 -14.94
C SER A 113 -4.71 -7.73 -15.41
N ARG A 114 -3.73 -8.56 -15.79
CA ARG A 114 -4.02 -9.97 -16.06
C ARG A 114 -4.38 -10.67 -14.76
N ARG A 115 -5.38 -11.52 -14.82
CA ARG A 115 -5.78 -12.37 -13.71
C ARG A 115 -4.68 -13.38 -13.43
N VAL A 116 -4.23 -13.43 -12.16
CA VAL A 116 -3.41 -14.53 -11.67
C VAL A 116 -4.35 -15.70 -11.35
N PRO A 117 -4.24 -16.85 -12.01
CA PRO A 117 -5.08 -18.00 -11.69
C PRO A 117 -4.87 -18.40 -10.22
N PRO A 118 -5.93 -18.74 -9.49
CA PRO A 118 -5.78 -19.13 -8.08
C PRO A 118 -4.97 -20.42 -7.97
N GLY A 119 -3.92 -20.38 -7.18
CA GLY A 119 -3.15 -21.57 -6.79
C GLY A 119 -3.82 -22.38 -5.68
N GLY A 120 -3.53 -23.68 -5.60
CA GLY A 120 -4.25 -24.64 -4.74
C GLY A 120 -4.03 -24.55 -3.23
N SER A 121 -3.06 -23.77 -2.73
CA SER A 121 -2.78 -23.70 -1.28
C SER A 121 -2.52 -22.25 -0.84
N PRO A 122 -2.84 -21.89 0.42
CA PRO A 122 -2.54 -20.59 0.97
C PRO A 122 -1.04 -20.26 0.88
N VAL A 123 -0.73 -18.98 0.66
CA VAL A 123 0.65 -18.48 0.65
C VAL A 123 1.20 -18.45 2.06
N THR A 124 2.40 -18.96 2.26
CA THR A 124 3.11 -18.94 3.54
C THR A 124 3.92 -17.66 3.70
N TRP A 125 4.22 -17.27 4.94
CA TRP A 125 5.08 -16.12 5.19
C TRP A 125 6.52 -16.30 4.66
N ALA A 126 7.02 -17.53 4.56
CA ALA A 126 8.30 -17.78 3.89
C ALA A 126 8.24 -17.42 2.40
N GLU A 127 7.13 -17.73 1.75
CA GLU A 127 6.92 -17.36 0.34
C GLU A 127 6.73 -15.85 0.17
N VAL A 128 6.05 -15.18 1.11
CA VAL A 128 5.98 -13.71 1.14
C VAL A 128 7.38 -13.11 1.23
N GLY A 129 8.23 -13.58 2.15
CA GLY A 129 9.61 -13.11 2.29
C GLY A 129 10.45 -13.31 1.02
N ALA A 130 10.33 -14.49 0.39
CA ALA A 130 11.04 -14.80 -0.86
C ALA A 130 10.53 -13.95 -2.04
N ALA A 131 9.20 -13.72 -2.14
CA ALA A 131 8.62 -12.86 -3.17
C ALA A 131 9.07 -11.41 -3.00
N LEU A 132 9.08 -10.91 -1.78
CA LEU A 132 9.52 -9.56 -1.44
C LEU A 132 11.01 -9.34 -1.76
N LEU A 133 11.88 -10.29 -1.38
CA LEU A 133 13.30 -10.21 -1.75
C LEU A 133 13.48 -10.13 -3.27
N ARG A 134 12.79 -10.99 -4.01
CA ARG A 134 12.84 -10.98 -5.47
C ARG A 134 12.36 -9.65 -6.03
N PHE A 135 11.26 -9.09 -5.50
CA PHE A 135 10.74 -7.80 -5.91
C PHE A 135 11.76 -6.67 -5.68
N HIS A 136 12.39 -6.62 -4.51
CA HIS A 136 13.41 -5.62 -4.19
C HIS A 136 14.66 -5.75 -5.05
N LEU A 137 15.09 -6.98 -5.37
CA LEU A 137 16.24 -7.22 -6.25
C LEU A 137 15.94 -6.84 -7.70
N GLU A 138 14.78 -7.21 -8.20
CA GLU A 138 14.38 -6.99 -9.60
C GLU A 138 14.09 -5.51 -9.89
N ASN A 139 13.52 -4.79 -8.93
CA ASN A 139 13.05 -3.42 -9.12
C ASN A 139 13.95 -2.37 -8.45
N GLY A 140 15.10 -2.76 -7.92
CA GLY A 140 16.07 -1.83 -7.36
C GLY A 140 16.61 -0.84 -8.38
N GLY A 141 16.79 0.42 -7.95
CA GLY A 141 17.29 1.51 -8.79
C GLY A 141 16.29 2.08 -9.79
N ARG A 142 15.03 1.60 -9.81
CA ARG A 142 13.98 2.16 -10.67
C ARG A 142 13.49 3.51 -10.14
N SER A 143 13.06 4.40 -11.04
CA SER A 143 12.57 5.74 -10.69
C SER A 143 11.10 5.71 -10.30
N VAL A 144 10.77 5.05 -9.19
CA VAL A 144 9.41 5.01 -8.62
C VAL A 144 9.08 6.32 -7.89
N PRO A 145 7.78 6.62 -7.64
CA PRO A 145 7.36 7.79 -6.87
C PRO A 145 8.06 7.85 -5.50
N ALA A 146 8.28 9.07 -5.00
CA ALA A 146 8.76 9.22 -3.63
C ALA A 146 7.69 8.79 -2.64
N TRP A 147 8.10 8.12 -1.56
CA TRP A 147 7.21 7.72 -0.50
C TRP A 147 6.55 8.92 0.17
N ALA A 148 5.23 8.91 0.25
CA ALA A 148 4.41 9.96 0.85
C ALA A 148 3.54 9.38 1.97
N PRO A 149 4.14 8.93 3.09
CA PRO A 149 3.37 8.41 4.20
C PRO A 149 2.44 9.48 4.77
N LEU A 150 1.30 9.06 5.30
CA LEU A 150 0.31 9.94 5.93
C LEU A 150 -0.29 11.01 5.00
N SER A 151 -0.16 10.87 3.66
CA SER A 151 -0.70 11.83 2.69
C SER A 151 -2.24 11.93 2.74
N ARG A 152 -2.95 10.91 3.22
CA ARG A 152 -4.41 10.91 3.41
C ARG A 152 -4.86 11.74 4.61
N LEU A 153 -3.99 11.92 5.62
CA LEU A 153 -4.37 12.50 6.90
C LEU A 153 -4.99 13.90 6.79
N PRO A 154 -4.45 14.87 6.03
CA PRO A 154 -5.04 16.21 5.96
C PRO A 154 -6.49 16.21 5.48
N ALA A 155 -6.82 15.38 4.49
CA ALA A 155 -8.18 15.28 3.97
C ALA A 155 -9.13 14.66 5.01
N GLU A 156 -8.68 13.59 5.67
CA GLU A 156 -9.54 12.87 6.63
C GLU A 156 -9.80 13.63 7.92
N VAL A 157 -8.85 14.45 8.37
CA VAL A 157 -9.05 15.26 9.58
C VAL A 157 -9.78 16.58 9.34
N SER A 158 -9.95 17.01 8.09
CA SER A 158 -10.53 18.31 7.73
C SER A 158 -11.97 18.52 8.22
N SER A 159 -12.67 17.46 8.54
CA SER A 159 -14.04 17.47 9.07
C SER A 159 -14.11 17.20 10.59
N LEU A 160 -12.97 17.07 11.27
CA LEU A 160 -12.90 17.05 12.73
C LEU A 160 -12.94 18.47 13.30
N PRO A 161 -13.32 18.64 14.59
CA PRO A 161 -13.08 19.89 15.29
C PRO A 161 -11.60 20.30 15.19
N ASP A 162 -11.35 21.62 15.04
CA ASP A 162 -10.01 22.16 14.79
C ASP A 162 -8.95 21.67 15.80
N GLU A 163 -9.28 21.64 17.08
CA GLU A 163 -8.37 21.17 18.13
C GLU A 163 -7.96 19.70 17.93
N GLN A 164 -8.89 18.85 17.48
CA GLN A 164 -8.61 17.43 17.23
C GLN A 164 -7.78 17.24 15.96
N ALA A 165 -8.09 17.98 14.92
CA ALA A 165 -7.35 17.98 13.67
C ALA A 165 -5.91 18.45 13.88
N GLU A 166 -5.69 19.52 14.67
CA GLU A 166 -4.38 20.07 14.99
C GLU A 166 -3.46 19.05 15.67
N VAL A 167 -3.98 18.25 16.62
CA VAL A 167 -3.20 17.19 17.29
C VAL A 167 -2.65 16.20 16.28
N LEU A 168 -3.51 15.70 15.37
CA LEU A 168 -3.10 14.69 14.38
C LEU A 168 -2.18 15.28 13.29
N LEU A 169 -2.42 16.53 12.87
CA LEU A 169 -1.56 17.21 11.91
C LEU A 169 -0.18 17.49 12.50
N THR A 170 -0.12 17.93 13.76
CA THR A 170 1.15 18.12 14.48
C THR A 170 1.89 16.80 14.63
N ALA A 171 1.20 15.72 15.02
CA ALA A 171 1.79 14.39 15.11
C ALA A 171 2.40 13.94 13.78
N ARG A 172 1.65 14.13 12.66
CA ARG A 172 2.16 13.85 11.31
C ARG A 172 3.45 14.61 11.04
N ASP A 173 3.48 15.91 11.28
CA ASP A 173 4.63 16.76 10.95
C ASP A 173 5.87 16.37 11.78
N VAL A 174 5.69 16.01 13.05
CA VAL A 174 6.76 15.47 13.89
C VAL A 174 7.30 14.14 13.33
N LEU A 175 6.42 13.22 12.96
CA LEU A 175 6.83 11.94 12.38
C LEU A 175 7.54 12.12 11.03
N LEU A 176 7.01 12.98 10.15
CA LEU A 176 7.64 13.27 8.85
C LEU A 176 9.03 13.91 9.04
N ALA A 177 9.18 14.82 9.99
CA ALA A 177 10.47 15.40 10.32
C ALA A 177 11.46 14.34 10.83
N ALA A 178 11.01 13.43 11.70
CA ALA A 178 11.85 12.34 12.22
C ALA A 178 12.28 11.36 11.11
N LEU A 179 11.43 11.10 10.12
CA LEU A 179 11.75 10.22 8.98
C LEU A 179 12.97 10.71 8.18
N SER A 180 13.25 12.02 8.15
CA SER A 180 14.43 12.56 7.45
C SER A 180 15.76 12.10 8.05
N GLY A 181 15.75 11.72 9.33
CA GLY A 181 16.92 11.20 10.07
C GLY A 181 17.09 9.69 10.03
N VAL A 182 16.15 8.96 9.44
CA VAL A 182 16.19 7.48 9.40
C VAL A 182 17.38 7.00 8.57
N ARG A 183 18.12 6.05 9.11
CA ARG A 183 19.18 5.33 8.41
C ARG A 183 18.69 3.94 8.05
N SER A 184 18.80 3.59 6.77
CA SER A 184 18.45 2.25 6.28
C SER A 184 19.68 1.37 6.25
N GLU A 185 19.56 0.13 6.72
CA GLU A 185 20.58 -0.93 6.59
C GLU A 185 20.48 -1.64 5.22
N LEU A 186 19.25 -1.70 4.67
CA LEU A 186 18.95 -2.35 3.38
C LEU A 186 18.97 -1.38 2.19
N GLY A 187 19.11 -0.08 2.46
CA GLY A 187 19.09 1.00 1.47
C GLY A 187 17.71 1.57 1.18
N PHE A 188 17.71 2.82 0.70
CA PHE A 188 16.51 3.52 0.20
C PHE A 188 16.31 3.15 -1.26
N ASP A 189 15.25 2.40 -1.55
CA ASP A 189 14.96 1.95 -2.90
C ASP A 189 13.47 1.62 -3.08
N THR A 190 13.12 0.96 -4.18
CA THR A 190 11.77 0.52 -4.45
C THR A 190 11.26 -0.41 -3.36
N ILE A 191 10.15 -0.04 -2.73
CA ILE A 191 9.38 -0.85 -1.79
C ILE A 191 8.02 -1.19 -2.40
N HIS A 192 7.37 -2.25 -1.90
CA HIS A 192 5.98 -2.57 -2.23
C HIS A 192 4.99 -1.66 -1.47
N GLY A 193 5.28 -1.36 -0.21
CA GLY A 193 4.53 -0.42 0.62
C GLY A 193 3.32 -1.01 1.37
N ASP A 194 2.85 -2.21 0.97
CA ASP A 194 1.73 -2.91 1.64
C ASP A 194 1.89 -4.43 1.60
N VAL A 195 2.93 -4.93 2.26
CA VAL A 195 3.27 -6.36 2.24
C VAL A 195 2.40 -7.15 3.20
N SER A 196 1.62 -8.08 2.66
CA SER A 196 0.82 -9.05 3.42
C SER A 196 0.60 -10.33 2.60
N PRO A 197 0.21 -11.47 3.23
CA PRO A 197 -0.14 -12.67 2.46
C PRO A 197 -1.31 -12.48 1.50
N SER A 198 -2.24 -11.54 1.76
CA SER A 198 -3.36 -11.21 0.88
C SER A 198 -2.91 -10.52 -0.42
N ASN A 199 -1.73 -9.86 -0.39
CA ASN A 199 -1.14 -9.18 -1.54
C ASN A 199 -0.10 -10.05 -2.26
N VAL A 200 -0.11 -11.36 -2.00
CA VAL A 200 0.71 -12.35 -2.69
C VAL A 200 -0.18 -13.45 -3.23
N LEU A 201 -0.15 -13.65 -4.53
CA LEU A 201 -0.91 -14.73 -5.18
C LEU A 201 0.05 -15.83 -5.66
N ARG A 202 -0.45 -17.06 -5.59
CA ARG A 202 0.24 -18.24 -6.13
C ARG A 202 -0.36 -18.57 -7.50
N ASP A 203 0.49 -18.74 -8.48
CA ASP A 203 0.14 -19.35 -9.76
C ASP A 203 0.92 -20.68 -9.95
N GLY A 204 0.74 -21.33 -11.10
CA GLY A 204 1.45 -22.56 -11.42
C GLY A 204 2.97 -22.43 -11.58
N ARG A 205 3.52 -21.20 -11.51
CA ARG A 205 4.94 -20.89 -11.68
C ARG A 205 5.60 -20.44 -10.37
N GLY A 206 4.81 -20.11 -9.34
CA GLY A 206 5.33 -19.64 -8.06
C GLY A 206 4.39 -18.64 -7.39
N VAL A 207 4.96 -17.61 -6.78
CA VAL A 207 4.20 -16.55 -6.12
C VAL A 207 4.56 -15.18 -6.74
N THR A 208 3.57 -14.29 -6.85
CA THR A 208 3.70 -12.95 -7.39
C THR A 208 3.04 -11.94 -6.46
N LEU A 209 3.59 -10.73 -6.38
CA LEU A 209 3.00 -9.61 -5.65
C LEU A 209 1.91 -8.95 -6.50
N ILE A 210 0.85 -8.53 -5.84
CA ILE A 210 -0.26 -7.74 -6.38
C ILE A 210 -0.47 -6.51 -5.51
N ASP A 211 -1.35 -5.61 -5.94
CA ASP A 211 -1.70 -4.40 -5.19
C ASP A 211 -0.51 -3.45 -5.02
N LEU A 212 -0.04 -2.93 -6.15
CA LEU A 212 1.16 -2.09 -6.26
C LEU A 212 0.91 -0.61 -5.95
N ASP A 213 -0.23 -0.26 -5.37
CA ASP A 213 -0.68 1.11 -5.14
C ASP A 213 0.30 1.95 -4.32
N TRP A 214 1.00 1.30 -3.39
CA TRP A 214 1.91 1.95 -2.44
C TRP A 214 3.38 1.81 -2.82
N VAL A 215 3.66 1.34 -4.02
CA VAL A 215 5.03 1.25 -4.52
C VAL A 215 5.66 2.65 -4.53
N ALA A 216 6.78 2.76 -3.84
CA ALA A 216 7.47 4.03 -3.66
C ALA A 216 8.96 3.82 -3.38
N ARG A 217 9.71 4.92 -3.32
CA ARG A 217 11.09 4.91 -2.85
C ARG A 217 11.16 5.20 -1.35
N ALA A 218 11.52 4.21 -0.55
CA ALA A 218 11.62 4.31 0.91
C ALA A 218 12.69 3.36 1.46
N PRO A 219 12.95 3.35 2.79
CA PRO A 219 13.75 2.28 3.41
C PRO A 219 13.11 0.93 3.15
N ARG A 220 13.87 -0.04 2.61
CA ARG A 220 13.33 -1.39 2.33
C ARG A 220 12.84 -2.11 3.58
N GLU A 221 13.35 -1.74 4.75
CA GLU A 221 12.90 -2.26 6.05
C GLU A 221 11.43 -1.97 6.31
N TYR A 222 10.84 -0.94 5.70
CA TYR A 222 9.41 -0.64 5.83
C TYR A 222 8.53 -1.82 5.43
N ASP A 223 8.89 -2.51 4.36
CA ASP A 223 8.14 -3.69 3.89
C ASP A 223 8.25 -4.90 4.85
N LEU A 224 9.29 -4.95 5.67
CA LEU A 224 9.46 -6.01 6.67
C LEU A 224 8.73 -5.68 7.99
N ALA A 225 8.43 -4.40 8.21
CA ALA A 225 7.81 -3.94 9.45
C ALA A 225 6.43 -4.60 9.70
N SER A 226 5.64 -4.89 8.64
CA SER A 226 4.34 -5.54 8.78
C SER A 226 4.43 -6.93 9.42
N ALA A 227 5.39 -7.75 8.99
CA ALA A 227 5.63 -9.08 9.56
C ALA A 227 6.15 -9.00 11.00
N SER A 228 7.06 -8.05 11.29
CA SER A 228 7.59 -7.84 12.64
C SER A 228 6.51 -7.36 13.62
N ARG A 229 5.58 -6.51 13.17
CA ARG A 229 4.43 -6.05 13.95
C ARG A 229 3.52 -7.21 14.34
N ARG A 230 3.15 -8.07 13.38
CA ARG A 230 2.32 -9.27 13.65
C ARG A 230 3.00 -10.25 14.61
N PHE A 231 4.32 -10.39 14.51
CA PHE A 231 5.07 -11.19 15.48
C PHE A 231 5.05 -10.58 16.88
N ARG A 232 5.29 -9.28 17.02
CA ARG A 232 5.30 -8.59 18.33
C ARG A 232 3.90 -8.50 18.96
N SER A 233 2.84 -8.41 18.15
CA SER A 233 1.45 -8.45 18.64
C SER A 233 0.97 -9.85 19.02
N GLY A 234 1.72 -10.90 18.69
CA GLY A 234 1.33 -12.29 18.93
C GLY A 234 0.42 -12.90 17.86
N GLU A 235 0.12 -12.16 16.79
CA GLU A 235 -0.65 -12.67 15.64
C GLU A 235 0.14 -13.67 14.80
N MET A 236 1.46 -13.64 14.91
CA MET A 236 2.39 -14.53 14.22
C MET A 236 3.30 -15.21 15.22
N ASP A 237 3.45 -16.53 15.12
CA ASP A 237 4.37 -17.28 15.95
C ASP A 237 5.84 -17.07 15.53
N ARG A 238 6.76 -17.39 16.45
CA ARG A 238 8.20 -17.20 16.23
C ARG A 238 8.76 -18.03 15.07
N ALA A 239 8.24 -19.24 14.83
CA ALA A 239 8.74 -20.11 13.77
C ALA A 239 8.37 -19.55 12.41
N THR A 240 7.14 -19.05 12.27
CA THR A 240 6.62 -18.37 11.09
C THR A 240 7.40 -17.09 10.81
N TYR A 241 7.61 -16.22 11.82
CA TYR A 241 8.42 -15.00 11.65
C TYR A 241 9.85 -15.31 11.21
N ARG A 242 10.50 -16.27 11.86
CA ARG A 242 11.85 -16.69 11.48
C ARG A 242 11.92 -17.27 10.06
N SER A 243 10.86 -17.94 9.60
CA SER A 243 10.80 -18.45 8.22
C SER A 243 10.72 -17.33 7.20
N PHE A 244 9.96 -16.28 7.48
CA PHE A 244 9.91 -15.05 6.69
C PHE A 244 11.29 -14.38 6.63
N CYS A 245 11.92 -14.11 7.79
CA CYS A 245 13.23 -13.46 7.85
C CYS A 245 14.33 -14.26 7.10
N ARG A 246 14.33 -15.60 7.25
CA ARG A 246 15.28 -16.46 6.51
C ARG A 246 15.06 -16.40 5.00
N ALA A 247 13.82 -16.37 4.56
CA ALA A 247 13.46 -16.35 3.15
C ALA A 247 13.79 -14.99 2.50
N TYR A 248 13.60 -13.90 3.24
CA TYR A 248 14.00 -12.57 2.79
C TYR A 248 15.51 -12.32 2.94
N GLY A 249 16.13 -12.84 4.01
CA GLY A 249 17.56 -12.69 4.30
C GLY A 249 17.91 -11.61 5.32
N HIS A 250 16.91 -11.01 6.01
CA HIS A 250 17.12 -9.99 7.04
C HIS A 250 16.06 -10.07 8.13
N ASP A 251 16.42 -9.66 9.37
CA ASP A 251 15.53 -9.52 10.52
C ASP A 251 15.50 -8.06 10.96
N VAL A 252 14.35 -7.42 10.84
CA VAL A 252 14.19 -5.99 11.09
C VAL A 252 14.04 -5.63 12.58
N LEU A 253 13.91 -6.61 13.48
CA LEU A 253 13.65 -6.34 14.92
C LEU A 253 14.74 -5.52 15.60
N GLY A 254 15.99 -5.58 15.12
CA GLY A 254 17.10 -4.78 15.66
C GLY A 254 17.31 -3.43 14.98
N TRP A 255 16.54 -3.11 13.97
CA TRP A 255 16.72 -1.87 13.22
C TRP A 255 16.22 -0.64 14.01
N GLU A 256 17.09 0.38 14.15
CA GLU A 256 16.79 1.59 14.93
C GLU A 256 15.57 2.38 14.39
N GLY A 257 15.28 2.29 13.10
CA GLY A 257 14.13 2.96 12.47
C GLY A 257 12.79 2.28 12.70
N LEU A 258 12.77 1.03 13.20
CA LEU A 258 11.53 0.26 13.34
C LEU A 258 10.48 0.93 14.23
N PRO A 259 10.80 1.50 15.40
CA PRO A 259 9.80 2.18 16.23
C PRO A 259 9.14 3.36 15.52
N LEU A 260 9.90 4.12 14.71
CA LEU A 260 9.34 5.23 13.95
C LEU A 260 8.41 4.73 12.83
N MET A 261 8.77 3.63 12.12
CA MET A 261 7.88 3.02 11.13
C MET A 261 6.58 2.52 11.74
N ASP A 262 6.64 1.97 12.95
CA ASP A 262 5.45 1.58 13.70
C ASP A 262 4.55 2.79 14.00
N ARG A 263 5.12 3.89 14.47
CA ARG A 263 4.35 5.11 14.75
C ARG A 263 3.70 5.69 13.49
N VAL A 264 4.40 5.69 12.35
CA VAL A 264 3.83 6.10 11.06
C VAL A 264 2.66 5.20 10.67
N ALA A 265 2.80 3.88 10.81
CA ALA A 265 1.73 2.95 10.49
C ALA A 265 0.56 3.04 11.49
N ASP A 266 0.82 3.32 12.78
CA ASP A 266 -0.23 3.55 13.79
C ASP A 266 -1.07 4.78 13.43
N LEU A 267 -0.42 5.90 13.09
CA LEU A 267 -1.14 7.12 12.70
C LEU A 267 -1.92 6.91 11.38
N ALA A 268 -1.37 6.17 10.42
CA ALA A 268 -2.11 5.78 9.22
C ALA A 268 -3.35 4.92 9.57
N GLY A 269 -3.23 4.04 10.56
CA GLY A 269 -4.35 3.26 11.10
C GLY A 269 -5.44 4.13 11.73
N VAL A 270 -5.07 5.18 12.45
CA VAL A 270 -6.02 6.17 13.00
C VAL A 270 -6.78 6.87 11.86
N VAL A 271 -6.07 7.31 10.83
CA VAL A 271 -6.68 7.95 9.64
C VAL A 271 -7.68 7.02 8.98
N PHE A 272 -7.28 5.78 8.74
CA PHE A 272 -8.17 4.77 8.16
C PHE A 272 -9.40 4.52 9.03
N ARG A 273 -9.23 4.43 10.36
CA ARG A 273 -10.34 4.20 11.29
C ARG A 273 -11.32 5.39 11.34
N ILE A 274 -10.83 6.64 11.23
CA ILE A 274 -11.68 7.84 11.12
C ILE A 274 -12.53 7.74 9.86
N TRP A 275 -11.90 7.46 8.71
CA TRP A 275 -12.61 7.27 7.45
C TRP A 275 -13.63 6.14 7.54
N ASP A 276 -13.25 4.98 8.02
CA ASP A 276 -14.09 3.79 8.09
C ASP A 276 -15.33 4.01 8.99
N CYS A 277 -15.16 4.69 10.13
CA CYS A 277 -16.30 5.08 10.96
C CYS A 277 -17.26 5.99 10.21
N ARG A 278 -16.77 7.01 9.51
CA ARG A 278 -17.59 7.94 8.75
C ARG A 278 -18.26 7.30 7.56
N PHE A 279 -17.50 6.50 6.82
CA PHE A 279 -18.00 5.79 5.65
C PHE A 279 -19.20 4.89 5.98
N HIS A 280 -19.19 4.30 7.19
CA HIS A 280 -20.26 3.45 7.69
C HIS A 280 -21.23 4.14 8.66
N GLY A 281 -21.15 5.46 8.84
CA GLY A 281 -22.03 6.21 9.75
C GLY A 281 -21.85 5.84 11.21
N ARG A 282 -20.64 5.47 11.65
CA ARG A 282 -20.30 5.12 13.03
C ARG A 282 -19.68 6.30 13.77
N ASP A 283 -19.89 6.36 15.09
CA ASP A 283 -19.36 7.39 15.95
C ASP A 283 -17.83 7.33 16.10
N LEU A 284 -17.25 8.47 16.49
CA LEU A 284 -15.82 8.62 16.78
C LEU A 284 -15.52 8.70 18.29
N ASP A 285 -16.35 8.07 19.15
CA ASP A 285 -16.23 8.10 20.61
C ASP A 285 -14.88 7.63 21.14
N TRP A 286 -14.18 6.81 20.36
CA TRP A 286 -12.83 6.34 20.66
C TRP A 286 -11.73 7.38 20.40
N LEU A 287 -12.00 8.40 19.58
CA LEU A 287 -10.98 9.34 19.10
C LEU A 287 -10.38 10.19 20.22
N PRO A 288 -11.10 10.72 21.23
CA PRO A 288 -10.52 11.48 22.31
C PRO A 288 -9.44 10.73 23.10
N ASP A 289 -9.57 9.41 23.28
CA ASP A 289 -8.58 8.59 23.96
C ASP A 289 -7.33 8.42 23.10
N GLU A 290 -7.52 8.18 21.81
CA GLU A 290 -6.45 8.07 20.82
C GLU A 290 -5.65 9.38 20.72
N LEU A 291 -6.32 10.53 20.66
CA LEU A 291 -5.66 11.84 20.60
C LEU A 291 -4.70 12.10 21.78
N ARG A 292 -4.97 11.54 22.97
CA ARG A 292 -4.04 11.67 24.10
C ARG A 292 -2.68 11.02 23.81
N LEU A 293 -2.67 9.91 23.06
CA LEU A 293 -1.45 9.22 22.65
C LEU A 293 -0.66 10.00 21.59
N TRP A 294 -1.36 10.85 20.82
CA TRP A 294 -0.74 11.62 19.73
C TRP A 294 -0.25 13.02 20.13
N ARG A 295 -0.49 13.44 21.38
CA ARG A 295 0.12 14.67 21.93
C ARG A 295 1.64 14.54 22.12
N THR A 296 2.14 13.31 22.21
CA THR A 296 3.57 12.95 22.26
C THR A 296 3.83 11.85 21.22
N PRO A 297 4.04 12.21 19.95
CA PRO A 297 4.06 11.24 18.85
C PRO A 297 5.34 10.38 18.78
N LEU A 298 6.41 10.77 19.48
CA LEU A 298 7.70 10.07 19.60
C LEU A 298 7.97 9.65 21.02
#